data_9e38fda187777b6e249cfde8b2793621
#
_entry.id   9e38fda187777b6e249cfde8b2793621
#
_cell.length_a   1.000
_cell.length_b   1.000
_cell.length_c   1.000
_cell.angle_alpha   90.00
_cell.angle_beta   90.00
_cell.angle_gamma   90.00
#
_symmetry.space_group_name_H-M   'P 1'
#
loop_
_entity.id
_entity.type
_entity.pdbx_description
1 polymer ?
#
loop_
_entity_poly.entity_id
_entity_poly.type
_entity_poly.pdbx_seq_one_letter_code
_entity_poly.pdbx_strand_id
1 'polypeptide(L)'
;MRTRTPVPFKNQLISAVVAGLLPVCASAGKDDNTLVVAFEKPLTTVDRLYSIQREGLILSRLTDDGLFYVNPDSLEFEPLAAESYEWINETTLEVTVRDDVFFHDGSKLTAEDVVYTFEWVLDENSDTSRGPVIQSWLESIEKAGPRTVRFNLRLPYPMALRDMAISIPVRKKGTYEGADGMENAAEDRPLNGIGPYRIKDFSAGREIVIERFDNYYQASPKANPAIETMVFRVIPDQGTQQAELLSGGIDMMMGVPPDVADNISHLPGVERKEGNDIRIGYITLDAAGYSDPDTPFTKLKVRQAINHAINREEITRYLVRGSAEVVPYACHPRQFGCEGDGPVYPYNPEKAKRLLKEAGYPDGFAFKLWAYREKIIAEAVVSDLKEIGLDVDLRFVKLNVFAKVRNDKDMEAFFASYGSGGTADASASTGVHFAAGSARNYTDDEALGETVLAAERTIEVAERKRLYREALNRIAEQAYWVPMFSYSQNYLLSPGLEFPVPKDGVPRFWQASWSDQ
;
A
#
# COMPACT_ATOMS: atom_id res chain seq x y z
N MET A 1 -27.74 -84.99 20.15
CA MET A 1 -28.63 -84.30 21.09
C MET A 1 -27.82 -83.89 22.31
N ARG A 2 -27.42 -82.64 22.41
CA ARG A 2 -26.94 -82.00 23.64
C ARG A 2 -27.40 -80.55 23.58
N THR A 3 -28.32 -80.25 24.41
CA THR A 3 -28.91 -78.93 24.65
C THR A 3 -27.96 -78.04 25.40
N ARG A 4 -27.67 -76.84 24.84
CA ARG A 4 -26.93 -75.77 25.55
C ARG A 4 -27.89 -74.69 25.99
N THR A 5 -27.95 -74.47 27.27
CA THR A 5 -28.67 -73.40 27.98
C THR A 5 -27.96 -72.02 27.70
N PRO A 6 -28.73 -70.92 27.54
CA PRO A 6 -28.14 -69.57 27.36
C PRO A 6 -27.84 -68.93 28.73
N VAL A 7 -26.68 -68.26 28.76
CA VAL A 7 -26.19 -67.43 29.88
C VAL A 7 -26.70 -66.00 29.70
N PRO A 8 -27.23 -65.31 30.71
CA PRO A 8 -27.70 -63.94 30.57
C PRO A 8 -26.55 -62.94 30.63
N PHE A 9 -26.46 -62.08 29.58
CA PHE A 9 -25.57 -60.92 29.56
C PHE A 9 -26.15 -59.81 30.48
N LYS A 10 -25.38 -59.44 31.52
CA LYS A 10 -25.62 -58.20 32.30
C LYS A 10 -25.10 -57.01 31.54
N ASN A 11 -26.00 -56.14 31.08
CA ASN A 11 -25.65 -54.83 30.56
C ASN A 11 -25.14 -53.94 31.69
N GLN A 12 -23.84 -53.64 31.71
CA GLN A 12 -23.30 -52.51 32.46
C GLN A 12 -23.28 -51.30 31.52
N LEU A 13 -24.15 -50.35 31.79
CA LEU A 13 -24.13 -49.01 31.23
C LEU A 13 -22.90 -48.26 31.77
N ILE A 14 -21.87 -48.14 30.99
CA ILE A 14 -20.75 -47.21 31.25
C ILE A 14 -21.19 -45.85 30.71
N SER A 15 -21.61 -44.96 31.60
CA SER A 15 -21.80 -43.56 31.27
C SER A 15 -20.42 -42.90 31.10
N ALA A 16 -19.97 -42.80 29.88
CA ALA A 16 -18.81 -41.97 29.54
C ALA A 16 -19.25 -40.50 29.60
N VAL A 17 -18.84 -39.80 30.64
CA VAL A 17 -18.90 -38.34 30.69
C VAL A 17 -17.83 -37.82 29.70
N VAL A 18 -18.24 -37.51 28.50
CA VAL A 18 -17.43 -36.72 27.56
C VAL A 18 -17.47 -35.29 28.09
N ALA A 19 -16.49 -34.92 28.90
CA ALA A 19 -16.21 -33.54 29.19
C ALA A 19 -15.73 -32.91 27.87
N GLY A 20 -16.64 -32.28 27.11
CA GLY A 20 -16.32 -31.50 25.95
C GLY A 20 -15.46 -30.33 26.41
N LEU A 21 -14.19 -30.35 26.09
CA LEU A 21 -13.37 -29.17 25.99
C LEU A 21 -13.97 -28.33 24.84
N LEU A 22 -14.92 -27.47 25.18
CA LEU A 22 -15.28 -26.36 24.32
C LEU A 22 -13.98 -25.54 24.16
N PRO A 23 -13.53 -25.26 22.96
CA PRO A 23 -12.50 -24.25 22.80
C PRO A 23 -13.08 -22.97 23.43
N VAL A 24 -12.40 -22.44 24.42
CA VAL A 24 -12.64 -21.08 24.88
C VAL A 24 -12.28 -20.24 23.66
N CYS A 25 -13.26 -19.88 22.84
CA CYS A 25 -13.11 -18.77 21.91
C CYS A 25 -12.74 -17.59 22.80
N ALA A 26 -11.50 -17.13 22.73
CA ALA A 26 -11.13 -15.85 23.29
C ALA A 26 -12.14 -14.86 22.68
N SER A 27 -13.02 -14.32 23.51
CA SER A 27 -13.95 -13.29 23.09
C SER A 27 -13.08 -12.12 22.67
N ALA A 28 -13.04 -11.82 21.38
CA ALA A 28 -12.46 -10.58 20.91
C ALA A 28 -13.15 -9.43 21.63
N GLY A 29 -12.41 -8.40 22.06
CA GLY A 29 -13.14 -7.25 22.41
C GLY A 29 -12.63 -6.38 23.55
N LYS A 30 -13.50 -5.45 23.84
CA LYS A 30 -13.38 -4.35 24.76
C LYS A 30 -13.04 -4.76 26.20
N ASP A 31 -13.58 -5.88 26.67
CA ASP A 31 -13.54 -6.28 28.10
C ASP A 31 -12.11 -6.59 28.62
N ASP A 32 -11.22 -7.05 27.74
CA ASP A 32 -9.82 -7.37 28.06
C ASP A 32 -8.81 -6.46 27.36
N ASN A 33 -9.29 -5.32 26.80
CA ASN A 33 -8.50 -4.36 26.03
C ASN A 33 -7.72 -4.98 24.85
N THR A 34 -8.33 -5.98 24.22
CA THR A 34 -7.80 -6.66 23.05
C THR A 34 -8.51 -6.16 21.79
N LEU A 35 -7.75 -5.99 20.69
CA LEU A 35 -8.25 -5.67 19.36
C LEU A 35 -7.91 -6.82 18.42
N VAL A 36 -8.92 -7.46 17.82
CA VAL A 36 -8.74 -8.55 16.86
C VAL A 36 -9.04 -8.06 15.45
N VAL A 37 -8.03 -8.08 14.56
CA VAL A 37 -8.10 -7.57 13.20
C VAL A 37 -7.95 -8.71 12.20
N ALA A 38 -8.80 -8.76 11.17
CA ALA A 38 -8.63 -9.70 10.07
C ALA A 38 -7.58 -9.20 9.05
N PHE A 39 -6.59 -10.05 8.75
CA PHE A 39 -5.71 -9.92 7.59
C PHE A 39 -6.19 -10.84 6.47
N GLU A 40 -6.27 -10.32 5.25
CA GLU A 40 -6.64 -11.12 4.06
C GLU A 40 -5.48 -12.02 3.61
N LYS A 41 -4.25 -11.52 3.70
CA LYS A 41 -3.07 -12.23 3.21
C LYS A 41 -2.19 -12.73 4.34
N PRO A 42 -1.68 -13.96 4.23
CA PRO A 42 -0.76 -14.50 5.20
C PRO A 42 0.59 -13.77 5.13
N LEU A 43 1.20 -13.55 6.30
CA LEU A 43 2.60 -13.17 6.41
C LEU A 43 3.44 -14.42 6.63
N THR A 44 4.50 -14.56 5.85
CA THR A 44 5.53 -15.59 6.02
C THR A 44 6.67 -15.10 6.88
N THR A 45 6.84 -13.79 7.02
CA THR A 45 7.82 -13.15 7.89
C THR A 45 7.25 -11.86 8.48
N VAL A 46 7.63 -11.55 9.69
CA VAL A 46 7.33 -10.27 10.36
C VAL A 46 8.41 -9.22 10.06
N ASP A 47 9.53 -9.61 9.46
CA ASP A 47 10.61 -8.69 9.14
C ASP A 47 10.30 -7.88 7.87
N ARG A 48 10.16 -6.58 8.06
CA ARG A 48 9.87 -5.63 6.99
C ARG A 48 10.95 -5.54 5.92
N LEU A 49 12.20 -5.80 6.26
CA LEU A 49 13.29 -5.81 5.28
C LEU A 49 13.11 -6.90 4.23
N TYR A 50 12.44 -7.99 4.58
CA TYR A 50 12.18 -9.16 3.73
C TYR A 50 10.74 -9.26 3.23
N SER A 51 9.86 -8.31 3.57
CA SER A 51 8.47 -8.29 3.14
C SER A 51 8.07 -6.98 2.47
N ILE A 52 7.44 -7.08 1.29
CA ILE A 52 6.82 -5.93 0.59
C ILE A 52 5.30 -5.87 0.78
N GLN A 53 4.72 -6.85 1.50
CA GLN A 53 3.29 -6.95 1.69
C GLN A 53 2.75 -5.79 2.52
N ARG A 54 1.48 -5.42 2.25
CA ARG A 54 0.78 -4.37 3.00
C ARG A 54 0.61 -4.73 4.47
N GLU A 55 0.27 -5.95 4.76
CA GLU A 55 0.13 -6.50 6.12
C GLU A 55 1.45 -6.39 6.89
N GLY A 56 2.58 -6.68 6.25
CA GLY A 56 3.92 -6.48 6.83
C GLY A 56 4.23 -5.01 7.11
N LEU A 57 3.79 -4.08 6.25
CA LEU A 57 3.93 -2.64 6.50
C LEU A 57 3.09 -2.20 7.71
N ILE A 58 1.85 -2.69 7.81
CA ILE A 58 0.96 -2.38 8.94
C ILE A 58 1.59 -2.86 10.26
N LEU A 59 2.04 -4.10 10.28
CA LEU A 59 2.66 -4.69 11.46
C LEU A 59 3.95 -3.95 11.85
N SER A 60 4.83 -3.68 10.89
CA SER A 60 6.10 -2.98 11.13
C SER A 60 5.89 -1.58 11.72
N ARG A 61 4.82 -0.88 11.34
CA ARG A 61 4.50 0.42 11.95
C ARG A 61 4.09 0.34 13.42
N LEU A 62 3.80 -0.85 13.93
CA LEU A 62 3.47 -1.12 15.32
C LEU A 62 4.67 -1.65 16.10
N THR A 63 5.41 -2.59 15.51
CA THR A 63 6.49 -3.28 16.20
C THR A 63 7.87 -2.65 15.99
N ASP A 64 7.98 -1.78 14.99
CA ASP A 64 9.23 -1.15 14.61
C ASP A 64 9.05 0.36 14.43
N ASP A 65 10.16 1.09 14.49
CA ASP A 65 10.27 2.46 13.99
C ASP A 65 11.42 2.57 12.98
N GLY A 66 11.20 3.41 11.97
CA GLY A 66 12.27 3.97 11.15
C GLY A 66 12.85 5.24 11.77
N LEU A 67 13.82 5.84 11.11
CA LEU A 67 14.35 7.15 11.54
C LEU A 67 13.30 8.26 11.44
N PHE A 68 12.37 8.13 10.50
CA PHE A 68 11.28 9.08 10.26
C PHE A 68 9.92 8.36 10.30
N TYR A 69 8.84 9.13 10.33
CA TYR A 69 7.49 8.62 10.12
C TYR A 69 6.70 9.53 9.17
N VAL A 70 5.59 9.02 8.67
CA VAL A 70 4.64 9.79 7.86
C VAL A 70 3.59 10.38 8.79
N ASN A 71 3.54 11.70 8.91
CA ASN A 71 2.49 12.38 9.65
C ASN A 71 1.11 12.03 9.04
N PRO A 72 0.14 11.57 9.83
CA PRO A 72 -1.16 11.12 9.30
C PRO A 72 -2.01 12.25 8.71
N ASP A 73 -1.76 13.49 9.10
CA ASP A 73 -2.55 14.65 8.69
C ASP A 73 -1.96 15.41 7.52
N SER A 74 -0.67 15.76 7.61
CA SER A 74 0.04 16.49 6.54
C SER A 74 0.58 15.58 5.45
N LEU A 75 0.79 14.29 5.75
CA LEU A 75 1.49 13.29 4.93
C LEU A 75 2.97 13.63 4.68
N GLU A 76 3.53 14.54 5.46
CA GLU A 76 4.96 14.90 5.45
C GLU A 76 5.79 13.89 6.24
N PHE A 77 7.10 13.86 5.96
CA PHE A 77 8.06 13.03 6.68
C PHE A 77 8.64 13.82 7.85
N GLU A 78 8.44 13.30 9.06
CA GLU A 78 8.90 13.91 10.31
C GLU A 78 9.86 12.99 11.05
N PRO A 79 10.80 13.52 11.87
CA PRO A 79 11.67 12.71 12.71
C PRO A 79 10.87 11.80 13.66
N LEU A 80 11.37 10.56 13.86
CA LEU A 80 10.79 9.56 14.77
C LEU A 80 11.88 9.01 15.71
N ALA A 81 12.64 7.98 15.28
CA ALA A 81 13.83 7.55 16.01
C ALA A 81 15.00 8.52 15.79
N ALA A 82 14.94 9.36 14.77
CA ALA A 82 15.75 10.56 14.65
C ALA A 82 15.23 11.65 15.60
N GLU A 83 16.15 12.42 16.21
CA GLU A 83 15.86 13.66 16.94
C GLU A 83 15.79 14.85 15.97
N SER A 84 16.71 14.88 15.01
CA SER A 84 16.82 15.91 13.98
C SER A 84 17.58 15.40 12.76
N TYR A 85 17.52 16.16 11.69
CA TYR A 85 18.32 15.92 10.48
C TYR A 85 18.71 17.22 9.81
N GLU A 86 19.79 17.17 9.02
CA GLU A 86 20.29 18.31 8.25
C GLU A 86 20.89 17.83 6.92
N TRP A 87 20.47 18.45 5.82
CA TRP A 87 21.13 18.30 4.53
C TRP A 87 22.39 19.21 4.51
N ILE A 88 23.56 18.60 4.64
CA ILE A 88 24.86 19.30 4.57
C ILE A 88 25.12 19.83 3.15
N ASN A 89 24.68 19.06 2.17
CA ASN A 89 24.62 19.41 0.77
C ASN A 89 23.60 18.48 0.07
N GLU A 90 23.44 18.58 -1.24
CA GLU A 90 22.43 17.82 -2.00
C GLU A 90 22.59 16.29 -1.94
N THR A 91 23.78 15.79 -1.58
CA THR A 91 24.10 14.36 -1.51
C THR A 91 24.60 13.90 -0.15
N THR A 92 24.54 14.74 0.87
CA THR A 92 24.96 14.37 2.23
C THR A 92 23.90 14.77 3.24
N LEU A 93 23.32 13.77 3.90
CA LEU A 93 22.34 13.92 4.95
C LEU A 93 22.93 13.48 6.29
N GLU A 94 22.90 14.34 7.30
CA GLU A 94 23.20 13.97 8.69
C GLU A 94 21.92 13.80 9.48
N VAL A 95 21.87 12.73 10.29
CA VAL A 95 20.73 12.40 11.15
C VAL A 95 21.25 12.22 12.58
N THR A 96 20.67 12.96 13.52
CA THR A 96 20.95 12.76 14.95
C THR A 96 19.92 11.79 15.53
N VAL A 97 20.39 10.67 16.06
CA VAL A 97 19.56 9.64 16.68
C VAL A 97 19.14 10.08 18.08
N ARG A 98 17.90 9.81 18.47
CA ARG A 98 17.38 10.09 19.83
C ARG A 98 18.14 9.29 20.88
N ASP A 99 18.15 9.78 22.10
CA ASP A 99 18.83 9.13 23.22
C ASP A 99 17.89 8.52 24.26
N ASP A 100 16.57 8.59 24.02
CA ASP A 100 15.51 8.05 24.88
C ASP A 100 14.78 6.85 24.24
N VAL A 101 15.30 6.29 23.15
CA VAL A 101 14.71 5.13 22.45
C VAL A 101 15.36 3.84 22.92
N PHE A 102 14.52 2.82 23.19
CA PHE A 102 14.94 1.48 23.61
C PHE A 102 14.35 0.41 22.72
N PHE A 103 15.13 -0.64 22.48
CA PHE A 103 14.63 -1.88 21.91
C PHE A 103 13.72 -2.62 22.89
N HIS A 104 12.92 -3.55 22.40
CA HIS A 104 12.00 -4.34 23.23
C HIS A 104 12.71 -5.21 24.28
N ASP A 105 14.00 -5.49 24.10
CA ASP A 105 14.84 -6.19 25.08
C ASP A 105 15.40 -5.26 26.17
N GLY A 106 15.07 -3.97 26.12
CA GLY A 106 15.52 -2.94 27.07
C GLY A 106 16.90 -2.36 26.76
N SER A 107 17.58 -2.77 25.70
CA SER A 107 18.84 -2.14 25.27
C SER A 107 18.55 -0.81 24.57
N LYS A 108 19.46 0.16 24.72
CA LYS A 108 19.31 1.49 24.15
C LYS A 108 19.67 1.50 22.67
N LEU A 109 18.91 2.26 21.86
CA LEU A 109 19.24 2.54 20.46
C LEU A 109 20.51 3.41 20.38
N THR A 110 21.38 3.08 19.45
CA THR A 110 22.63 3.79 19.18
C THR A 110 22.80 4.12 17.69
N ALA A 111 23.76 5.02 17.39
CA ALA A 111 24.14 5.31 16.00
C ALA A 111 24.72 4.07 15.29
N GLU A 112 25.35 3.15 16.02
CA GLU A 112 25.89 1.91 15.47
C GLU A 112 24.78 0.97 14.98
N ASP A 113 23.61 0.96 15.61
CA ASP A 113 22.47 0.15 15.17
C ASP A 113 21.91 0.67 13.84
N VAL A 114 21.88 1.99 13.68
CA VAL A 114 21.47 2.63 12.42
C VAL A 114 22.47 2.30 11.30
N VAL A 115 23.77 2.48 11.57
CA VAL A 115 24.84 2.14 10.60
C VAL A 115 24.73 0.66 10.20
N TYR A 116 24.65 -0.24 11.18
CA TYR A 116 24.48 -1.67 10.93
C TYR A 116 23.27 -1.99 10.05
N THR A 117 22.12 -1.36 10.32
CA THR A 117 20.89 -1.59 9.55
C THR A 117 21.07 -1.26 8.08
N PHE A 118 21.62 -0.09 7.79
CA PHE A 118 21.78 0.36 6.39
C PHE A 118 22.94 -0.33 5.68
N GLU A 119 24.04 -0.67 6.39
CA GLU A 119 25.11 -1.52 5.83
C GLU A 119 24.57 -2.89 5.44
N TRP A 120 23.70 -3.50 6.27
CA TRP A 120 23.03 -4.74 5.95
C TRP A 120 22.17 -4.64 4.68
N VAL A 121 21.40 -3.55 4.52
CA VAL A 121 20.57 -3.33 3.34
C VAL A 121 21.42 -3.03 2.10
N LEU A 122 22.61 -2.43 2.26
CA LEU A 122 23.55 -2.19 1.18
C LEU A 122 24.31 -3.45 0.73
N ASP A 123 24.43 -4.46 1.57
CA ASP A 123 25.05 -5.73 1.20
C ASP A 123 24.15 -6.50 0.22
N GLU A 124 24.64 -6.72 -0.99
CA GLU A 124 23.94 -7.48 -2.03
C GLU A 124 23.63 -8.92 -1.62
N ASN A 125 24.42 -9.49 -0.71
CA ASN A 125 24.19 -10.85 -0.21
C ASN A 125 23.11 -10.94 0.86
N SER A 126 22.64 -9.80 1.39
CA SER A 126 21.56 -9.77 2.38
C SER A 126 20.19 -10.14 1.79
N ASP A 127 20.03 -10.07 0.49
CA ASP A 127 18.81 -10.37 -0.29
C ASP A 127 17.54 -9.69 0.28
N THR A 128 17.71 -8.49 0.85
CA THR A 128 16.58 -7.73 1.39
C THR A 128 15.66 -7.23 0.27
N SER A 129 14.35 -7.33 0.48
CA SER A 129 13.34 -6.89 -0.50
C SER A 129 13.42 -5.40 -0.84
N ARG A 130 14.10 -4.60 -0.02
CA ARG A 130 14.29 -3.15 -0.19
C ARG A 130 15.69 -2.76 -0.63
N GLY A 131 16.62 -3.72 -0.60
CA GLY A 131 18.01 -3.51 -1.01
C GLY A 131 18.16 -2.77 -2.34
N PRO A 132 17.58 -3.26 -3.44
CA PRO A 132 17.73 -2.61 -4.75
C PRO A 132 17.31 -1.13 -4.78
N VAL A 133 16.28 -0.74 -4.02
CA VAL A 133 15.83 0.65 -3.96
C VAL A 133 16.84 1.50 -3.18
N ILE A 134 17.29 1.04 -2.02
CA ILE A 134 18.24 1.79 -1.18
C ILE A 134 19.61 1.90 -1.86
N GLN A 135 20.10 0.82 -2.46
CA GLN A 135 21.35 0.77 -3.21
C GLN A 135 21.35 1.73 -4.42
N SER A 136 20.18 2.03 -4.97
CA SER A 136 20.07 2.96 -6.12
C SER A 136 20.42 4.40 -5.77
N TRP A 137 20.24 4.82 -4.53
CA TRP A 137 20.49 6.20 -4.11
C TRP A 137 21.53 6.35 -2.98
N LEU A 138 21.67 5.36 -2.07
CA LEU A 138 22.63 5.39 -0.98
C LEU A 138 23.98 4.80 -1.43
N GLU A 139 25.05 5.56 -1.26
CA GLU A 139 26.41 5.12 -1.56
C GLU A 139 27.08 4.49 -0.33
N SER A 140 27.00 5.19 0.80
CA SER A 140 27.60 4.73 2.05
C SER A 140 26.92 5.38 3.25
N ILE A 141 27.15 4.79 4.40
CA ILE A 141 26.71 5.31 5.71
C ILE A 141 27.86 5.23 6.68
N GLU A 142 28.00 6.21 7.56
CA GLU A 142 29.04 6.22 8.57
C GLU A 142 28.57 6.89 9.88
N LYS A 143 29.21 6.52 10.98
CA LYS A 143 29.01 7.21 12.26
C LYS A 143 29.84 8.50 12.26
N ALA A 144 29.18 9.66 12.21
CA ALA A 144 29.80 10.97 12.20
C ALA A 144 29.97 11.57 13.62
N GLY A 145 29.32 10.99 14.64
CA GLY A 145 29.39 11.44 16.02
C GLY A 145 28.82 10.42 17.00
N PRO A 146 28.75 10.73 18.29
CA PRO A 146 28.22 9.81 19.31
C PRO A 146 26.78 9.36 19.01
N ARG A 147 25.95 10.27 18.47
CA ARG A 147 24.55 10.02 18.07
C ARG A 147 24.28 10.41 16.62
N THR A 148 25.28 10.86 15.88
CA THR A 148 25.12 11.37 14.51
C THR A 148 25.56 10.31 13.51
N VAL A 149 24.72 10.08 12.52
CA VAL A 149 24.95 9.20 11.38
C VAL A 149 24.92 10.04 10.12
N ARG A 150 25.90 9.83 9.23
CA ARG A 150 25.97 10.48 7.93
C ARG A 150 25.65 9.51 6.82
N PHE A 151 24.70 9.89 5.99
CA PHE A 151 24.32 9.19 4.77
C PHE A 151 24.92 9.92 3.58
N ASN A 152 25.75 9.24 2.81
CA ASN A 152 26.31 9.75 1.56
C ASN A 152 25.52 9.16 0.40
N LEU A 153 24.91 10.01 -0.41
CA LEU A 153 24.04 9.62 -1.50
C LEU A 153 24.80 9.67 -2.84
N ARG A 154 24.48 8.73 -3.74
CA ARG A 154 25.03 8.70 -5.11
C ARG A 154 24.56 9.88 -5.96
N LEU A 155 23.39 10.42 -5.64
CA LEU A 155 22.74 11.52 -6.34
C LEU A 155 21.77 12.22 -5.37
N PRO A 156 21.38 13.48 -5.61
CA PRO A 156 20.33 14.12 -4.83
C PRO A 156 19.05 13.29 -4.88
N TYR A 157 18.52 12.94 -3.70
CA TYR A 157 17.34 12.08 -3.58
C TYR A 157 16.48 12.47 -2.37
N PRO A 158 15.55 13.43 -2.52
CA PRO A 158 14.70 13.91 -1.42
C PRO A 158 13.80 12.80 -0.85
N MET A 159 13.55 11.74 -1.61
CA MET A 159 12.77 10.59 -1.14
C MET A 159 13.52 9.66 -0.18
N ALA A 160 14.77 9.95 0.17
CA ALA A 160 15.52 9.23 1.20
C ALA A 160 14.77 9.22 2.54
N LEU A 161 14.16 10.36 2.94
CA LEU A 161 13.35 10.44 4.17
C LEU A 161 12.15 9.49 4.14
N ARG A 162 11.51 9.34 2.97
CA ARG A 162 10.41 8.38 2.79
C ARG A 162 10.89 6.94 2.97
N ASP A 163 12.02 6.58 2.39
CA ASP A 163 12.54 5.22 2.51
C ASP A 163 12.92 4.90 3.95
N MET A 164 13.48 5.87 4.67
CA MET A 164 13.78 5.77 6.10
C MET A 164 12.52 5.75 6.99
N ALA A 165 11.38 6.29 6.51
CA ALA A 165 10.12 6.31 7.25
C ALA A 165 9.27 5.05 7.03
N ILE A 166 9.29 4.47 5.82
CA ILE A 166 8.32 3.45 5.41
C ILE A 166 8.99 2.09 5.16
N SER A 167 10.23 2.11 4.67
CA SER A 167 10.85 0.91 4.10
C SER A 167 11.86 0.26 5.03
N ILE A 168 12.57 1.04 5.84
CA ILE A 168 13.73 0.60 6.63
C ILE A 168 13.49 0.84 8.12
N PRO A 169 12.96 -0.17 8.84
CA PRO A 169 12.96 -0.15 10.31
C PRO A 169 14.39 -0.31 10.84
N VAL A 170 14.70 0.37 11.94
CA VAL A 170 16.02 0.24 12.57
C VAL A 170 16.14 -1.11 13.28
N ARG A 171 17.23 -1.81 13.05
CA ARG A 171 17.57 -3.10 13.65
C ARG A 171 18.74 -2.96 14.61
N LYS A 172 18.67 -3.71 15.70
CA LYS A 172 19.78 -3.81 16.64
C LYS A 172 21.01 -4.45 15.97
N LYS A 173 22.18 -3.88 16.21
CA LYS A 173 23.43 -4.47 15.72
C LYS A 173 23.55 -5.93 16.14
N GLY A 174 23.89 -6.78 15.19
CA GLY A 174 23.99 -8.23 15.37
C GLY A 174 22.69 -9.00 15.14
N THR A 175 21.56 -8.35 14.76
CA THR A 175 20.30 -9.05 14.51
C THR A 175 20.43 -10.17 13.49
N TYR A 176 21.24 -9.98 12.46
CA TYR A 176 21.42 -10.93 11.36
C TYR A 176 22.74 -11.70 11.43
N GLU A 177 23.54 -11.53 12.48
CA GLU A 177 24.80 -12.28 12.63
C GLU A 177 24.52 -13.77 12.88
N GLY A 178 25.16 -14.63 12.07
CA GLY A 178 25.00 -16.07 12.15
C GLY A 178 23.72 -16.63 11.55
N ALA A 179 22.94 -15.82 10.87
CA ALA A 179 21.80 -16.25 10.08
C ALA A 179 22.28 -16.62 8.67
N ASP A 180 22.08 -17.86 8.25
CA ASP A 180 22.28 -18.27 6.86
C ASP A 180 21.08 -17.79 6.00
N GLY A 181 21.05 -16.49 5.68
CA GLY A 181 20.03 -15.89 4.81
C GLY A 181 18.62 -15.77 5.41
N MET A 182 17.64 -15.50 4.55
CA MET A 182 16.23 -15.22 4.86
C MET A 182 15.51 -16.26 5.73
N GLU A 183 15.88 -17.54 5.63
CA GLU A 183 15.15 -18.65 6.29
C GLU A 183 15.31 -18.64 7.81
N ASN A 184 16.41 -18.11 8.33
CA ASN A 184 16.71 -18.16 9.76
C ASN A 184 16.38 -16.89 10.55
N ALA A 185 16.11 -15.77 9.89
CA ALA A 185 15.81 -14.50 10.58
C ALA A 185 14.35 -14.41 11.09
N ALA A 186 13.45 -15.25 10.61
CA ALA A 186 12.01 -15.01 10.76
C ALA A 186 11.23 -16.09 11.53
N GLU A 187 11.67 -17.35 11.54
CA GLU A 187 10.81 -18.42 12.08
C GLU A 187 10.96 -18.66 13.59
N ASP A 188 12.13 -18.42 14.18
CA ASP A 188 12.40 -18.81 15.57
C ASP A 188 12.75 -17.67 16.54
N ARG A 189 12.79 -16.41 16.09
CA ARG A 189 13.12 -15.28 16.97
C ARG A 189 12.13 -14.13 16.78
N PRO A 190 11.40 -13.71 17.82
CA PRO A 190 10.66 -12.47 17.78
C PRO A 190 11.63 -11.33 17.48
N LEU A 191 11.31 -10.52 16.44
CA LEU A 191 12.11 -9.36 16.09
C LEU A 191 12.18 -8.40 17.29
N ASN A 192 13.39 -7.99 17.63
CA ASN A 192 13.67 -7.00 18.64
C ASN A 192 13.56 -5.60 18.02
N GLY A 193 12.33 -5.08 17.97
CA GLY A 193 12.02 -3.77 17.40
C GLY A 193 12.14 -2.63 18.41
N ILE A 194 11.81 -1.43 17.95
CA ILE A 194 11.77 -0.19 18.78
C ILE A 194 10.38 0.49 18.70
N GLY A 195 9.36 -0.22 18.24
CA GLY A 195 7.99 0.29 18.08
C GLY A 195 7.18 0.29 19.39
N PRO A 196 5.94 0.87 19.36
CA PRO A 196 5.06 0.94 20.53
C PRO A 196 4.47 -0.41 20.97
N TYR A 197 4.59 -1.44 20.15
CA TYR A 197 4.20 -2.81 20.47
C TYR A 197 5.35 -3.77 20.20
N ARG A 198 5.40 -4.87 20.97
CA ARG A 198 6.33 -5.98 20.74
C ARG A 198 5.58 -7.25 20.32
N ILE A 199 6.22 -8.08 19.53
CA ILE A 199 5.66 -9.38 19.13
C ILE A 199 5.70 -10.31 20.33
N LYS A 200 4.52 -10.82 20.70
CA LYS A 200 4.32 -11.80 21.77
C LYS A 200 4.31 -13.22 21.23
N ASP A 201 3.61 -13.43 20.11
CA ASP A 201 3.52 -14.71 19.41
C ASP A 201 3.39 -14.51 17.90
N PHE A 202 3.99 -15.41 17.13
CA PHE A 202 3.91 -15.42 15.68
C PHE A 202 3.72 -16.84 15.17
N SER A 203 2.53 -17.11 14.64
CA SER A 203 2.20 -18.35 13.94
C SER A 203 2.10 -18.06 12.44
N ALA A 204 3.15 -18.34 11.69
CA ALA A 204 3.27 -18.01 10.28
C ALA A 204 2.02 -18.42 9.48
N GLY A 205 1.46 -17.48 8.71
CA GLY A 205 0.26 -17.69 7.91
C GLY A 205 -1.06 -17.87 8.68
N ARG A 206 -1.07 -17.73 9.99
CA ARG A 206 -2.26 -17.93 10.84
C ARG A 206 -2.60 -16.75 11.70
N GLU A 207 -1.69 -16.35 12.59
CA GLU A 207 -1.97 -15.35 13.61
C GLU A 207 -0.69 -14.66 14.08
N ILE A 208 -0.81 -13.39 14.44
CA ILE A 208 0.26 -12.59 15.04
C ILE A 208 -0.35 -11.90 16.25
N VAL A 209 0.26 -12.10 17.42
CA VAL A 209 -0.12 -11.44 18.67
C VAL A 209 0.96 -10.45 19.05
N ILE A 210 0.57 -9.21 19.25
CA ILE A 210 1.45 -8.15 19.75
C ILE A 210 0.89 -7.56 21.04
N GLU A 211 1.77 -7.11 21.92
CA GLU A 211 1.40 -6.47 23.17
C GLU A 211 2.10 -5.11 23.31
N ARG A 212 1.45 -4.17 24.00
CA ARG A 212 1.98 -2.82 24.21
C ARG A 212 3.33 -2.86 24.91
N PHE A 213 4.26 -2.04 24.45
CA PHE A 213 5.58 -1.87 25.03
C PHE A 213 5.58 -0.64 25.95
N ASP A 214 5.41 -0.84 27.24
CA ASP A 214 5.25 0.24 28.23
C ASP A 214 6.50 1.16 28.34
N ASN A 215 7.67 0.68 27.97
CA ASN A 215 8.90 1.49 27.96
C ASN A 215 9.14 2.22 26.62
N TYR A 216 8.09 2.39 25.82
CA TYR A 216 8.17 3.15 24.57
C TYR A 216 8.35 4.65 24.86
N TYR A 217 9.19 5.35 24.07
CA TYR A 217 9.56 6.74 24.33
C TYR A 217 8.40 7.72 24.18
N GLN A 218 8.22 8.59 25.18
CA GLN A 218 7.04 9.45 25.33
C GLN A 218 6.99 10.62 24.34
N ALA A 219 8.12 11.02 23.76
CA ALA A 219 8.18 12.08 22.76
C ALA A 219 7.74 11.62 21.37
N SER A 220 7.44 10.33 21.20
CA SER A 220 6.93 9.79 19.94
C SER A 220 5.47 10.19 19.69
N PRO A 221 5.10 10.49 18.43
CA PRO A 221 3.69 10.65 18.05
C PRO A 221 2.87 9.35 18.18
N LYS A 222 3.52 8.21 18.42
CA LYS A 222 2.88 6.91 18.65
C LYS A 222 2.81 6.54 20.14
N ALA A 223 3.24 7.45 21.04
CA ALA A 223 3.28 7.17 22.48
C ALA A 223 1.88 6.90 23.05
N ASN A 224 1.87 6.10 24.12
CA ASN A 224 0.67 5.77 24.90
C ASN A 224 -0.49 5.22 24.08
N PRO A 225 -0.29 4.19 23.22
CA PRO A 225 -1.41 3.58 22.54
C PRO A 225 -2.39 2.96 23.55
N ALA A 226 -3.70 3.13 23.30
CA ALA A 226 -4.73 2.74 24.26
C ALA A 226 -4.94 1.22 24.35
N ILE A 227 -4.84 0.50 23.24
CA ILE A 227 -5.02 -0.95 23.16
C ILE A 227 -3.82 -1.67 23.80
N GLU A 228 -4.07 -2.65 24.65
CA GLU A 228 -3.02 -3.44 25.31
C GLU A 228 -2.51 -4.59 24.46
N THR A 229 -3.43 -5.33 23.84
CA THR A 229 -3.10 -6.49 23.01
C THR A 229 -3.77 -6.35 21.63
N MET A 230 -3.04 -6.67 20.57
CA MET A 230 -3.63 -6.79 19.24
C MET A 230 -3.36 -8.17 18.66
N VAL A 231 -4.39 -8.73 18.03
CA VAL A 231 -4.34 -10.04 17.39
C VAL A 231 -4.67 -9.86 15.91
N PHE A 232 -3.74 -10.17 15.03
CA PHE A 232 -3.96 -10.14 13.59
C PHE A 232 -4.19 -11.57 13.10
N ARG A 233 -5.45 -11.91 12.82
CA ARG A 233 -5.85 -13.24 12.34
C ARG A 233 -5.90 -13.27 10.83
N VAL A 234 -5.27 -14.28 10.23
CA VAL A 234 -5.29 -14.47 8.78
C VAL A 234 -6.58 -15.17 8.38
N ILE A 235 -7.47 -14.45 7.73
CA ILE A 235 -8.77 -14.92 7.24
C ILE A 235 -8.91 -14.47 5.77
N PRO A 236 -8.50 -15.30 4.78
CA PRO A 236 -8.48 -14.90 3.37
C PRO A 236 -9.85 -14.68 2.75
N ASP A 237 -10.87 -15.41 3.23
CA ASP A 237 -12.23 -15.33 2.70
C ASP A 237 -13.03 -14.22 3.39
N GLN A 238 -13.51 -13.25 2.60
CA GLN A 238 -14.24 -12.11 3.12
C GLN A 238 -15.60 -12.50 3.73
N GLY A 239 -16.26 -13.54 3.22
CA GLY A 239 -17.51 -14.04 3.81
C GLY A 239 -17.28 -14.59 5.21
N THR A 240 -16.15 -15.27 5.42
CA THR A 240 -15.73 -15.74 6.74
C THR A 240 -15.40 -14.57 7.66
N GLN A 241 -14.69 -13.53 7.17
CA GLN A 241 -14.45 -12.32 7.95
C GLN A 241 -15.76 -11.66 8.42
N GLN A 242 -16.76 -11.57 7.53
CA GLN A 242 -18.08 -11.03 7.85
C GLN A 242 -18.77 -11.83 8.96
N ALA A 243 -18.75 -13.16 8.86
CA ALA A 243 -19.34 -14.04 9.87
C ALA A 243 -18.63 -13.91 11.22
N GLU A 244 -17.32 -13.82 11.22
CA GLU A 244 -16.50 -13.61 12.42
C GLU A 244 -16.76 -12.23 13.06
N LEU A 245 -16.89 -11.16 12.26
CA LEU A 245 -17.25 -9.83 12.77
C LEU A 245 -18.63 -9.85 13.44
N LEU A 246 -19.64 -10.43 12.76
CA LEU A 246 -21.00 -10.50 13.30
C LEU A 246 -21.13 -11.38 14.53
N SER A 247 -20.26 -12.38 14.70
CA SER A 247 -20.23 -13.25 15.88
C SER A 247 -19.31 -12.78 17.00
N GLY A 248 -18.57 -11.67 16.81
CA GLY A 248 -17.59 -11.16 17.77
C GLY A 248 -16.26 -11.92 17.80
N GLY A 249 -15.96 -12.70 16.76
CA GLY A 249 -14.67 -13.39 16.62
C GLY A 249 -13.53 -12.50 16.12
N ILE A 250 -13.87 -11.38 15.46
CA ILE A 250 -12.96 -10.27 15.11
C ILE A 250 -13.65 -8.94 15.39
N ASP A 251 -12.86 -7.88 15.58
CA ASP A 251 -13.33 -6.51 15.82
C ASP A 251 -13.25 -5.62 14.59
N MET A 252 -12.46 -6.01 13.60
CA MET A 252 -12.26 -5.14 12.43
C MET A 252 -11.97 -5.93 11.16
N MET A 253 -12.66 -5.51 10.10
CA MET A 253 -12.36 -5.85 8.70
C MET A 253 -11.85 -4.64 7.94
N MET A 254 -10.92 -4.85 7.02
CA MET A 254 -10.31 -3.82 6.17
C MET A 254 -10.54 -4.11 4.68
N GLY A 255 -10.56 -3.05 3.86
CA GLY A 255 -10.63 -3.20 2.41
C GLY A 255 -11.93 -3.84 1.93
N VAL A 256 -13.01 -3.55 2.65
CA VAL A 256 -14.34 -4.12 2.36
C VAL A 256 -14.89 -3.52 1.06
N PRO A 257 -15.35 -4.35 0.10
CA PRO A 257 -16.01 -3.86 -1.10
C PRO A 257 -17.22 -2.97 -0.76
N PRO A 258 -17.48 -1.91 -1.54
CA PRO A 258 -18.56 -0.96 -1.25
C PRO A 258 -19.94 -1.60 -1.11
N ASP A 259 -20.27 -2.56 -1.97
CA ASP A 259 -21.54 -3.28 -1.94
C ASP A 259 -21.69 -4.14 -0.67
N VAL A 260 -20.62 -4.76 -0.22
CA VAL A 260 -20.59 -5.51 1.04
C VAL A 260 -20.73 -4.56 2.23
N ALA A 261 -19.98 -3.45 2.21
CA ALA A 261 -20.06 -2.45 3.27
C ALA A 261 -21.48 -1.85 3.39
N ASP A 262 -22.12 -1.54 2.25
CA ASP A 262 -23.50 -1.04 2.21
C ASP A 262 -24.49 -2.06 2.79
N ASN A 263 -24.35 -3.34 2.47
CA ASN A 263 -25.25 -4.38 2.93
C ASN A 263 -25.13 -4.68 4.43
N ILE A 264 -23.91 -4.65 4.96
CA ILE A 264 -23.63 -5.10 6.35
C ILE A 264 -23.70 -3.94 7.35
N SER A 265 -23.40 -2.71 6.95
CA SER A 265 -23.39 -1.55 7.85
C SER A 265 -24.75 -1.23 8.49
N HIS A 266 -25.84 -1.83 7.99
CA HIS A 266 -27.18 -1.70 8.57
C HIS A 266 -27.50 -2.76 9.64
N LEU A 267 -26.61 -3.75 9.81
CA LEU A 267 -26.82 -4.80 10.79
C LEU A 267 -26.45 -4.31 12.21
N PRO A 268 -27.21 -4.72 13.24
CA PRO A 268 -26.81 -4.46 14.62
C PRO A 268 -25.43 -5.05 14.92
N GLY A 269 -24.60 -4.31 15.64
CA GLY A 269 -23.27 -4.79 16.03
C GLY A 269 -22.17 -4.54 14.99
N VAL A 270 -22.42 -3.69 13.98
CA VAL A 270 -21.42 -3.29 13.00
C VAL A 270 -21.44 -1.79 12.80
N GLU A 271 -20.28 -1.16 12.87
CA GLU A 271 -20.06 0.22 12.49
C GLU A 271 -19.22 0.30 11.20
N ARG A 272 -19.58 1.22 10.30
CA ARG A 272 -18.80 1.50 9.10
C ARG A 272 -18.01 2.78 9.26
N LYS A 273 -16.71 2.71 8.96
CA LYS A 273 -15.90 3.91 8.70
C LYS A 273 -15.39 3.87 7.28
N GLU A 274 -15.31 5.03 6.68
CA GLU A 274 -14.93 5.19 5.29
C GLU A 274 -13.93 6.32 5.13
N GLY A 275 -12.99 6.18 4.20
CA GLY A 275 -12.02 7.19 3.86
C GLY A 275 -11.42 7.01 2.48
N ASN A 276 -10.66 8.00 2.06
CA ASN A 276 -9.97 7.97 0.78
C ASN A 276 -8.65 7.19 0.91
N ASP A 277 -8.27 6.57 -0.19
CA ASP A 277 -6.93 6.02 -0.42
C ASP A 277 -6.21 6.90 -1.46
N ILE A 278 -4.91 7.07 -1.34
CA ILE A 278 -4.10 7.71 -2.39
C ILE A 278 -3.89 6.83 -3.63
N ARG A 279 -4.58 5.71 -3.70
CA ARG A 279 -4.68 4.88 -4.91
C ARG A 279 -5.51 5.60 -5.96
N ILE A 280 -5.03 5.56 -7.20
CA ILE A 280 -5.76 6.09 -8.37
C ILE A 280 -6.01 4.99 -9.40
N GLY A 281 -7.16 5.05 -10.07
CA GLY A 281 -7.45 4.31 -11.28
C GLY A 281 -7.09 5.15 -12.50
N TYR A 282 -6.58 4.51 -13.54
CA TYR A 282 -6.17 5.19 -14.78
C TYR A 282 -6.20 4.25 -15.97
N ILE A 283 -6.26 4.85 -17.18
CA ILE A 283 -6.02 4.14 -18.42
C ILE A 283 -4.75 4.68 -19.05
N THR A 284 -3.83 3.80 -19.43
CA THR A 284 -2.65 4.11 -20.23
C THR A 284 -2.97 3.82 -21.70
N LEU A 285 -2.52 4.70 -22.58
CA LEU A 285 -2.62 4.59 -24.02
C LEU A 285 -1.22 4.47 -24.61
N ASP A 286 -1.00 3.56 -25.56
CA ASP A 286 0.30 3.36 -26.19
C ASP A 286 0.63 4.48 -27.16
N ALA A 287 1.03 5.61 -26.62
CA ALA A 287 1.39 6.79 -27.40
C ALA A 287 2.70 6.62 -28.18
N ALA A 288 3.57 5.72 -27.74
CA ALA A 288 4.85 5.41 -28.37
C ALA A 288 4.72 4.43 -29.55
N GLY A 289 3.62 3.67 -29.65
CA GLY A 289 3.47 2.63 -30.67
C GLY A 289 4.32 1.39 -30.39
N TYR A 290 4.57 1.08 -29.11
CA TYR A 290 5.38 -0.10 -28.76
C TYR A 290 4.69 -1.41 -29.10
N SER A 291 3.37 -1.50 -28.89
CA SER A 291 2.58 -2.70 -29.20
C SER A 291 2.37 -2.87 -30.72
N ASP A 292 2.19 -1.75 -31.42
CA ASP A 292 2.04 -1.67 -32.87
C ASP A 292 2.42 -0.22 -33.30
N PRO A 293 3.44 -0.03 -34.16
CA PRO A 293 3.82 1.30 -34.68
C PRO A 293 2.68 2.05 -35.36
N ASP A 294 1.72 1.32 -35.94
CA ASP A 294 0.55 1.88 -36.63
C ASP A 294 -0.67 2.06 -35.71
N THR A 295 -0.53 1.81 -34.40
CA THR A 295 -1.65 1.97 -33.47
C THR A 295 -2.24 3.38 -33.54
N PRO A 296 -3.58 3.53 -33.57
CA PRO A 296 -4.24 4.83 -33.55
C PRO A 296 -3.83 5.73 -32.35
N PHE A 297 -3.38 5.12 -31.26
CA PHE A 297 -3.00 5.84 -30.03
C PHE A 297 -1.73 6.68 -30.16
N THR A 298 -0.92 6.53 -31.21
CA THR A 298 0.18 7.45 -31.54
C THR A 298 -0.33 8.87 -31.86
N LYS A 299 -1.61 9.00 -32.29
CA LYS A 299 -2.20 10.30 -32.63
C LYS A 299 -2.80 11.00 -31.41
N LEU A 300 -2.33 12.22 -31.13
CA LEU A 300 -2.82 13.02 -29.99
C LEU A 300 -4.36 13.17 -29.98
N LYS A 301 -4.98 13.45 -31.14
CA LYS A 301 -6.43 13.63 -31.22
C LYS A 301 -7.21 12.36 -30.85
N VAL A 302 -6.67 11.17 -31.14
CA VAL A 302 -7.27 9.92 -30.68
C VAL A 302 -7.21 9.82 -29.17
N ARG A 303 -6.08 10.09 -28.54
CA ARG A 303 -5.93 10.06 -27.08
C ARG A 303 -6.82 11.10 -26.39
N GLN A 304 -6.96 12.29 -26.97
CA GLN A 304 -7.92 13.31 -26.50
C GLN A 304 -9.37 12.84 -26.63
N ALA A 305 -9.71 12.16 -27.73
CA ALA A 305 -11.04 11.58 -27.93
C ALA A 305 -11.39 10.57 -26.84
N ILE A 306 -10.47 9.64 -26.54
CA ILE A 306 -10.63 8.67 -25.44
C ILE A 306 -10.87 9.38 -24.11
N ASN A 307 -10.08 10.44 -23.81
CA ASN A 307 -10.24 11.21 -22.58
C ASN A 307 -11.61 11.88 -22.46
N HIS A 308 -12.20 12.37 -23.58
CA HIS A 308 -13.54 12.96 -23.59
C HIS A 308 -14.68 11.94 -23.64
N ALA A 309 -14.40 10.69 -24.04
CA ALA A 309 -15.40 9.66 -24.21
C ALA A 309 -15.84 9.01 -22.89
N ILE A 310 -14.98 8.97 -21.89
CA ILE A 310 -15.19 8.22 -20.65
C ILE A 310 -15.89 9.09 -19.61
N ASN A 311 -17.06 8.66 -19.13
CA ASN A 311 -17.84 9.34 -18.09
C ASN A 311 -17.30 8.99 -16.70
N ARG A 312 -16.16 9.63 -16.34
CA ARG A 312 -15.47 9.38 -15.08
C ARG A 312 -16.32 9.73 -13.86
N GLU A 313 -17.18 10.73 -13.97
CA GLU A 313 -18.06 11.16 -12.88
C GLU A 313 -19.10 10.08 -12.56
N GLU A 314 -19.75 9.50 -13.56
CA GLU A 314 -20.70 8.39 -13.36
C GLU A 314 -20.01 7.13 -12.85
N ILE A 315 -18.88 6.75 -13.45
CA ILE A 315 -18.08 5.61 -12.99
C ILE A 315 -17.69 5.79 -11.53
N THR A 316 -17.17 6.97 -11.14
CA THR A 316 -16.77 7.26 -9.76
C THR A 316 -17.97 7.19 -8.82
N ARG A 317 -19.08 7.83 -9.19
CA ARG A 317 -20.27 7.94 -8.35
C ARG A 317 -21.00 6.63 -8.14
N TYR A 318 -21.14 5.81 -9.18
CA TYR A 318 -22.01 4.64 -9.15
C TYR A 318 -21.28 3.30 -9.04
N LEU A 319 -20.02 3.24 -9.47
CA LEU A 319 -19.25 1.98 -9.45
C LEU A 319 -18.14 1.98 -8.39
N VAL A 320 -17.35 3.06 -8.29
CA VAL A 320 -16.33 3.16 -7.23
C VAL A 320 -16.97 3.49 -5.89
N ARG A 321 -17.87 4.47 -5.88
CA ARG A 321 -18.67 4.92 -4.72
C ARG A 321 -17.86 5.49 -3.56
N GLY A 322 -18.56 5.74 -2.48
CA GLY A 322 -17.98 6.20 -1.22
C GLY A 322 -17.33 7.57 -1.33
N SER A 323 -16.18 7.72 -0.72
CA SER A 323 -15.38 8.94 -0.72
C SER A 323 -14.48 9.11 -1.95
N ALA A 324 -14.65 8.26 -2.97
CA ALA A 324 -13.88 8.34 -4.21
C ALA A 324 -14.18 9.65 -4.97
N GLU A 325 -13.16 10.23 -5.59
CA GLU A 325 -13.23 11.47 -6.35
C GLU A 325 -12.60 11.28 -7.73
N VAL A 326 -13.08 12.00 -8.75
CA VAL A 326 -12.41 12.07 -10.04
C VAL A 326 -11.06 12.75 -9.87
N VAL A 327 -10.00 12.14 -10.37
CA VAL A 327 -8.66 12.73 -10.34
C VAL A 327 -8.33 13.39 -11.68
N PRO A 328 -7.86 14.66 -11.69
CA PRO A 328 -7.61 15.38 -12.93
C PRO A 328 -6.28 15.05 -13.58
N TYR A 329 -5.28 14.62 -12.81
CA TYR A 329 -3.90 14.42 -13.26
C TYR A 329 -3.38 13.02 -12.93
N ALA A 330 -2.17 12.71 -13.39
CA ALA A 330 -1.53 11.38 -13.23
C ALA A 330 -0.95 11.14 -11.81
N CYS A 331 -1.59 11.64 -10.77
CA CYS A 331 -1.28 11.45 -9.36
C CYS A 331 -2.52 11.75 -8.52
N HIS A 332 -2.48 11.38 -7.24
CA HIS A 332 -3.57 11.72 -6.33
C HIS A 332 -3.41 13.16 -5.80
N PRO A 333 -4.47 14.01 -5.77
CA PRO A 333 -4.38 15.43 -5.37
C PRO A 333 -3.76 15.70 -3.98
N ARG A 334 -3.78 14.71 -3.09
CA ARG A 334 -3.14 14.80 -1.75
C ARG A 334 -1.64 14.52 -1.75
N GLN A 335 -1.08 14.07 -2.87
CA GLN A 335 0.36 13.83 -2.96
C GLN A 335 1.09 15.16 -3.17
N PHE A 336 2.23 15.30 -2.50
CA PHE A 336 3.13 16.44 -2.73
C PHE A 336 3.44 16.59 -4.22
N GLY A 337 3.38 17.80 -4.73
CA GLY A 337 3.66 18.10 -6.13
C GLY A 337 2.55 17.68 -7.12
N CYS A 338 1.45 17.10 -6.65
CA CYS A 338 0.31 16.76 -7.51
C CYS A 338 -0.61 17.96 -7.77
N GLU A 339 -0.04 19.01 -8.33
CA GLU A 339 -0.73 20.26 -8.69
C GLU A 339 -0.44 20.56 -10.15
N GLY A 340 -1.46 20.44 -11.01
CA GLY A 340 -1.39 20.79 -12.44
C GLY A 340 -2.35 21.91 -12.79
N ASP A 341 -2.07 22.62 -13.86
CA ASP A 341 -2.92 23.64 -14.49
C ASP A 341 -3.10 23.38 -15.99
N GLY A 342 -2.71 22.18 -16.45
CA GLY A 342 -2.92 21.71 -17.81
C GLY A 342 -4.39 21.35 -18.12
N PRO A 343 -4.67 20.93 -19.36
CA PRO A 343 -6.03 20.67 -19.81
C PRO A 343 -6.69 19.53 -19.02
N VAL A 344 -7.94 19.73 -18.64
CA VAL A 344 -8.86 18.68 -18.16
C VAL A 344 -9.83 18.32 -19.26
N TYR A 345 -10.25 17.07 -19.29
CA TYR A 345 -11.10 16.50 -20.35
C TYR A 345 -12.48 16.14 -19.78
N PRO A 346 -13.46 17.06 -19.74
CA PRO A 346 -14.82 16.72 -19.32
C PRO A 346 -15.46 15.73 -20.30
N TYR A 347 -16.36 14.90 -19.78
CA TYR A 347 -17.13 13.96 -20.61
C TYR A 347 -17.88 14.71 -21.71
N ASN A 348 -17.61 14.35 -22.95
CA ASN A 348 -18.23 14.93 -24.13
C ASN A 348 -18.09 13.99 -25.34
N PRO A 349 -18.97 12.99 -25.48
CA PRO A 349 -18.89 12.00 -26.57
C PRO A 349 -18.98 12.62 -27.95
N GLU A 350 -19.71 13.74 -28.13
CA GLU A 350 -19.79 14.42 -29.41
C GLU A 350 -18.45 15.09 -29.81
N LYS A 351 -17.73 15.65 -28.83
CA LYS A 351 -16.38 16.14 -29.06
C LYS A 351 -15.44 14.99 -29.37
N ALA A 352 -15.56 13.87 -28.68
CA ALA A 352 -14.76 12.67 -28.92
C ALA A 352 -14.93 12.15 -30.36
N LYS A 353 -16.16 12.03 -30.86
CA LYS A 353 -16.46 11.64 -32.26
C LYS A 353 -15.84 12.61 -33.27
N ARG A 354 -15.92 13.93 -33.01
CA ARG A 354 -15.25 14.93 -33.89
C ARG A 354 -13.75 14.75 -33.93
N LEU A 355 -13.11 14.55 -32.79
CA LEU A 355 -11.66 14.35 -32.69
C LEU A 355 -11.21 13.05 -33.40
N LEU A 356 -11.98 11.96 -33.30
CA LEU A 356 -11.73 10.73 -34.06
C LEU A 356 -11.81 10.98 -35.58
N LYS A 357 -12.85 11.68 -36.04
CA LYS A 357 -12.98 12.06 -37.45
C LYS A 357 -11.80 12.91 -37.93
N GLU A 358 -11.39 13.89 -37.15
CA GLU A 358 -10.24 14.75 -37.45
C GLU A 358 -8.90 13.98 -37.44
N ALA A 359 -8.83 12.89 -36.67
CA ALA A 359 -7.68 11.98 -36.64
C ALA A 359 -7.65 10.98 -37.80
N GLY A 360 -8.72 10.95 -38.63
CA GLY A 360 -8.84 10.02 -39.77
C GLY A 360 -9.61 8.73 -39.46
N TYR A 361 -10.36 8.69 -38.36
CA TYR A 361 -11.17 7.53 -37.95
C TYR A 361 -12.65 7.91 -37.79
N PRO A 362 -13.35 8.34 -38.88
CA PRO A 362 -14.75 8.74 -38.79
C PRO A 362 -15.70 7.60 -38.38
N ASP A 363 -15.32 6.35 -38.70
CA ASP A 363 -16.08 5.13 -38.39
C ASP A 363 -15.54 4.37 -37.18
N GLY A 364 -14.61 4.99 -36.43
CA GLY A 364 -13.92 4.34 -35.32
C GLY A 364 -12.82 3.36 -35.74
N PHE A 365 -12.38 2.53 -34.83
CA PHE A 365 -11.40 1.45 -35.03
C PHE A 365 -11.56 0.40 -33.93
N ALA A 366 -10.96 -0.80 -34.16
CA ALA A 366 -10.91 -1.89 -33.18
C ALA A 366 -9.57 -1.88 -32.42
N PHE A 367 -9.61 -2.19 -31.12
CA PHE A 367 -8.40 -2.37 -30.29
C PHE A 367 -8.68 -3.24 -29.06
N LYS A 368 -7.60 -3.66 -28.37
CA LYS A 368 -7.67 -4.41 -27.12
C LYS A 368 -7.49 -3.51 -25.90
N LEU A 369 -8.46 -3.53 -24.98
CA LEU A 369 -8.33 -2.93 -23.65
C LEU A 369 -8.01 -4.02 -22.64
N TRP A 370 -6.83 -3.94 -22.03
CA TRP A 370 -6.41 -4.90 -21.01
C TRP A 370 -6.82 -4.43 -19.61
N ALA A 371 -7.25 -5.37 -18.75
CA ALA A 371 -7.55 -5.11 -17.36
C ALA A 371 -7.30 -6.37 -16.51
N TYR A 372 -7.09 -6.19 -15.18
CA TYR A 372 -6.87 -7.30 -14.26
C TYR A 372 -7.69 -7.20 -12.97
N ARG A 373 -8.41 -6.09 -12.80
CA ARG A 373 -9.21 -5.79 -11.61
C ARG A 373 -10.42 -4.93 -11.99
N GLU A 374 -11.38 -4.83 -11.07
CA GLU A 374 -12.62 -4.05 -11.22
C GLU A 374 -13.28 -4.25 -12.59
N LYS A 375 -13.64 -5.51 -12.90
CA LYS A 375 -14.19 -5.89 -14.21
C LYS A 375 -15.38 -5.02 -14.62
N ILE A 376 -16.28 -4.70 -13.69
CA ILE A 376 -17.46 -3.87 -13.93
C ILE A 376 -17.05 -2.46 -14.40
N ILE A 377 -16.00 -1.89 -13.83
CA ILE A 377 -15.48 -0.58 -14.25
C ILE A 377 -14.87 -0.66 -15.65
N ALA A 378 -14.10 -1.71 -15.93
CA ALA A 378 -13.56 -1.93 -17.27
C ALA A 378 -14.66 -2.11 -18.32
N GLU A 379 -15.75 -2.80 -18.00
CA GLU A 379 -16.93 -2.97 -18.86
C GLU A 379 -17.68 -1.65 -19.08
N ALA A 380 -17.78 -0.77 -18.06
CA ALA A 380 -18.35 0.57 -18.22
C ALA A 380 -17.50 1.42 -19.17
N VAL A 381 -16.17 1.40 -19.02
CA VAL A 381 -15.25 2.07 -19.96
C VAL A 381 -15.46 1.57 -21.40
N VAL A 382 -15.59 0.25 -21.60
CA VAL A 382 -15.88 -0.33 -22.91
C VAL A 382 -17.21 0.19 -23.46
N SER A 383 -18.24 0.32 -22.61
CA SER A 383 -19.55 0.87 -23.01
C SER A 383 -19.43 2.31 -23.51
N ASP A 384 -18.75 3.17 -22.76
CA ASP A 384 -18.53 4.58 -23.12
C ASP A 384 -17.76 4.72 -24.45
N LEU A 385 -16.73 3.87 -24.65
CA LEU A 385 -15.93 3.87 -25.87
C LEU A 385 -16.71 3.37 -27.09
N LYS A 386 -17.62 2.42 -26.92
CA LYS A 386 -18.54 1.96 -27.96
C LYS A 386 -19.52 3.04 -28.39
N GLU A 387 -19.96 3.92 -27.49
CA GLU A 387 -20.85 5.03 -27.81
C GLU A 387 -20.24 5.99 -28.84
N ILE A 388 -18.91 6.11 -28.87
CA ILE A 388 -18.21 6.94 -29.85
C ILE A 388 -17.74 6.18 -31.10
N GLY A 389 -18.18 4.92 -31.27
CA GLY A 389 -17.93 4.09 -32.46
C GLY A 389 -16.68 3.23 -32.41
N LEU A 390 -16.04 3.07 -31.25
CA LEU A 390 -14.88 2.19 -31.10
C LEU A 390 -15.30 0.74 -30.85
N ASP A 391 -14.61 -0.22 -31.48
CA ASP A 391 -14.81 -1.66 -31.23
C ASP A 391 -13.74 -2.14 -30.23
N VAL A 392 -14.15 -2.38 -28.99
CA VAL A 392 -13.24 -2.67 -27.87
C VAL A 392 -13.33 -4.13 -27.45
N ASP A 393 -12.23 -4.86 -27.62
CA ASP A 393 -12.04 -6.23 -27.11
C ASP A 393 -11.42 -6.18 -25.69
N LEU A 394 -12.26 -6.39 -24.67
CA LEU A 394 -11.81 -6.39 -23.27
C LEU A 394 -11.06 -7.68 -22.92
N ARG A 395 -9.76 -7.55 -22.64
CA ARG A 395 -8.87 -8.61 -22.18
C ARG A 395 -8.74 -8.58 -20.65
N PHE A 396 -9.66 -9.26 -19.97
CA PHE A 396 -9.61 -9.37 -18.51
C PHE A 396 -8.78 -10.59 -18.09
N VAL A 397 -7.62 -10.36 -17.45
CA VAL A 397 -6.62 -11.39 -17.15
C VAL A 397 -6.15 -11.33 -15.69
N LYS A 398 -5.44 -12.37 -15.22
CA LYS A 398 -4.82 -12.36 -13.89
C LYS A 398 -3.65 -11.37 -13.84
N LEU A 399 -3.37 -10.82 -12.65
CA LEU A 399 -2.33 -9.79 -12.43
C LEU A 399 -0.94 -10.19 -12.96
N ASN A 400 -0.53 -11.45 -12.80
CA ASN A 400 0.78 -11.90 -13.29
C ASN A 400 0.89 -11.89 -14.81
N VAL A 401 -0.20 -12.27 -15.52
CA VAL A 401 -0.29 -12.20 -16.99
C VAL A 401 -0.29 -10.75 -17.43
N PHE A 402 -1.13 -9.91 -16.80
CA PHE A 402 -1.18 -8.48 -17.05
C PHE A 402 0.20 -7.83 -16.89
N ALA A 403 0.89 -8.09 -15.76
CA ALA A 403 2.20 -7.51 -15.49
C ALA A 403 3.24 -7.91 -16.54
N LYS A 404 3.23 -9.18 -16.98
CA LYS A 404 4.14 -9.66 -18.03
C LYS A 404 3.90 -8.93 -19.35
N VAL A 405 2.68 -8.95 -19.87
CA VAL A 405 2.34 -8.34 -21.19
C VAL A 405 2.60 -6.83 -21.18
N ARG A 406 2.28 -6.14 -20.05
CA ARG A 406 2.61 -4.72 -19.89
C ARG A 406 4.11 -4.47 -19.92
N ASN A 407 4.92 -5.26 -19.21
CA ASN A 407 6.36 -5.08 -19.18
C ASN A 407 7.03 -5.42 -20.53
N ASP A 408 6.42 -6.35 -21.28
CA ASP A 408 6.82 -6.69 -22.65
C ASP A 408 6.39 -5.59 -23.67
N LYS A 409 5.67 -4.54 -23.22
CA LYS A 409 5.14 -3.45 -24.06
C LYS A 409 4.10 -3.88 -25.12
N ASP A 410 3.42 -5.00 -24.93
CA ASP A 410 2.46 -5.59 -25.87
C ASP A 410 0.99 -5.27 -25.48
N MET A 411 0.73 -4.00 -25.11
CA MET A 411 -0.60 -3.50 -24.78
C MET A 411 -0.89 -2.20 -25.51
N GLU A 412 -1.94 -2.15 -26.34
CA GLU A 412 -2.39 -0.92 -27.01
C GLU A 412 -2.99 0.08 -26.01
N ALA A 413 -3.84 -0.45 -25.09
CA ALA A 413 -4.42 0.31 -23.99
C ALA A 413 -4.68 -0.60 -22.79
N PHE A 414 -4.59 -0.07 -21.57
CA PHE A 414 -4.91 -0.83 -20.38
C PHE A 414 -5.49 0.01 -19.26
N PHE A 415 -6.52 -0.53 -18.59
CA PHE A 415 -7.04 -0.02 -17.32
C PHE A 415 -6.29 -0.66 -16.15
N ALA A 416 -5.77 0.17 -15.27
CA ALA A 416 -5.02 -0.26 -14.09
C ALA A 416 -5.25 0.67 -12.91
N SER A 417 -4.71 0.29 -11.75
CA SER A 417 -4.64 1.17 -10.59
C SER A 417 -3.23 1.17 -9.98
N TYR A 418 -2.91 2.26 -9.30
CA TYR A 418 -1.64 2.40 -8.59
C TYR A 418 -1.85 3.05 -7.22
N GLY A 419 -1.41 2.36 -6.16
CA GLY A 419 -1.61 2.77 -4.77
C GLY A 419 -0.37 3.33 -4.08
N SER A 420 0.74 3.51 -4.82
CA SER A 420 2.00 4.13 -4.35
C SER A 420 2.56 3.63 -3.02
N GLY A 421 2.00 2.56 -2.43
CA GLY A 421 2.41 2.02 -1.12
C GLY A 421 2.28 3.01 0.04
N GLY A 422 1.31 3.93 -0.03
CA GLY A 422 1.14 5.00 0.96
C GLY A 422 2.10 6.18 0.77
N THR A 423 2.81 6.27 -0.37
CA THR A 423 3.74 7.37 -0.66
C THR A 423 2.98 8.61 -1.08
N ALA A 424 3.01 9.64 -0.25
CA ALA A 424 2.32 10.90 -0.47
C ALA A 424 3.15 11.90 -1.30
N ASP A 425 3.71 11.44 -2.41
CA ASP A 425 4.54 12.24 -3.31
C ASP A 425 4.26 11.87 -4.76
N ALA A 426 4.25 12.85 -5.67
CA ALA A 426 3.94 12.65 -7.09
C ALA A 426 4.94 11.71 -7.78
N SER A 427 6.20 11.62 -7.30
CA SER A 427 7.21 10.68 -7.81
C SER A 427 6.71 9.25 -7.81
N ALA A 428 5.93 8.88 -6.81
CA ALA A 428 5.37 7.53 -6.71
C ALA A 428 4.56 7.12 -7.94
N SER A 429 3.91 8.08 -8.61
CA SER A 429 3.16 7.85 -9.84
C SER A 429 3.95 8.25 -11.07
N THR A 430 4.47 9.48 -11.10
CA THR A 430 5.16 10.03 -12.28
C THR A 430 6.46 9.28 -12.59
N GLY A 431 7.30 9.02 -11.60
CA GLY A 431 8.55 8.28 -11.78
C GLY A 431 8.32 6.87 -12.27
N VAL A 432 7.38 6.16 -11.64
CA VAL A 432 7.10 4.77 -12.01
C VAL A 432 6.56 4.62 -13.43
N HIS A 433 5.80 5.62 -13.94
CA HIS A 433 5.08 5.47 -15.21
C HIS A 433 5.62 6.34 -16.35
N PHE A 434 6.41 7.38 -16.06
CA PHE A 434 6.87 8.32 -17.08
C PHE A 434 8.38 8.58 -17.06
N ALA A 435 9.12 8.15 -16.05
CA ALA A 435 10.58 8.29 -16.07
C ALA A 435 11.22 7.53 -17.24
N ALA A 436 12.30 8.06 -17.74
CA ALA A 436 13.08 7.40 -18.78
C ALA A 436 13.54 6.00 -18.32
N GLY A 437 13.40 5.01 -19.18
CA GLY A 437 13.76 3.60 -18.90
C GLY A 437 12.77 2.83 -18.06
N SER A 438 11.67 3.43 -17.57
CA SER A 438 10.64 2.66 -16.86
C SER A 438 9.93 1.66 -17.77
N ALA A 439 9.81 0.42 -17.31
CA ALA A 439 9.04 -0.61 -18.01
C ALA A 439 7.55 -0.26 -18.17
N ARG A 440 7.04 0.71 -17.40
CA ARG A 440 5.65 1.17 -17.46
C ARG A 440 5.45 2.45 -18.28
N ASN A 441 6.53 3.03 -18.81
CA ASN A 441 6.45 4.21 -19.67
C ASN A 441 6.02 3.80 -21.09
N TYR A 442 4.90 4.32 -21.57
CA TYR A 442 4.32 4.08 -22.89
C TYR A 442 4.28 5.35 -23.76
N THR A 443 5.15 6.33 -23.48
CA THR A 443 5.07 7.65 -24.12
C THR A 443 6.18 7.93 -25.12
N ASP A 444 7.36 7.35 -24.94
CA ASP A 444 8.60 7.66 -25.68
C ASP A 444 8.90 9.18 -25.70
N ASP A 445 8.55 9.88 -24.63
CA ASP A 445 8.73 11.32 -24.47
C ASP A 445 9.95 11.59 -23.60
N GLU A 446 11.10 11.76 -24.24
CA GLU A 446 12.38 11.98 -23.57
C GLU A 446 12.35 13.22 -22.65
N ALA A 447 11.79 14.34 -23.13
CA ALA A 447 11.71 15.57 -22.35
C ALA A 447 10.83 15.42 -21.10
N LEU A 448 9.72 14.65 -21.19
CA LEU A 448 8.91 14.29 -20.02
C LEU A 448 9.73 13.44 -19.05
N GLY A 449 10.39 12.42 -19.55
CA GLY A 449 11.23 11.53 -18.74
C GLY A 449 12.33 12.27 -17.99
N GLU A 450 13.00 13.21 -18.65
CA GLU A 450 14.02 14.07 -18.04
C GLU A 450 13.43 15.00 -16.97
N THR A 451 12.27 15.64 -17.24
CA THR A 451 11.59 16.51 -16.28
C THR A 451 11.17 15.74 -15.02
N VAL A 452 10.65 14.52 -15.18
CA VAL A 452 10.29 13.65 -14.06
C VAL A 452 11.52 13.28 -13.22
N LEU A 453 12.63 12.88 -13.86
CA LEU A 453 13.88 12.56 -13.18
C LEU A 453 14.50 13.79 -12.48
N ALA A 454 14.40 14.96 -13.09
CA ALA A 454 14.83 16.21 -12.46
C ALA A 454 14.02 16.52 -11.20
N ALA A 455 12.69 16.35 -11.25
CA ALA A 455 11.82 16.51 -10.06
C ALA A 455 12.19 15.54 -8.94
N GLU A 456 12.52 14.29 -9.26
CA GLU A 456 12.93 13.27 -8.27
C GLU A 456 14.28 13.57 -7.62
N ARG A 457 15.13 14.35 -8.28
CA ARG A 457 16.50 14.68 -7.83
C ARG A 457 16.62 16.07 -7.22
N THR A 458 15.57 16.87 -7.22
CA THR A 458 15.59 18.25 -6.72
C THR A 458 15.21 18.27 -5.25
N ILE A 459 16.11 18.76 -4.39
CA ILE A 459 15.88 18.91 -2.93
C ILE A 459 15.02 20.14 -2.64
N GLU A 460 15.23 21.24 -3.39
CA GLU A 460 14.51 22.48 -3.17
C GLU A 460 13.02 22.33 -3.48
N VAL A 461 12.18 22.58 -2.48
CA VAL A 461 10.73 22.25 -2.49
C VAL A 461 9.96 22.99 -3.59
N ALA A 462 10.22 24.30 -3.76
CA ALA A 462 9.47 25.10 -4.73
C ALA A 462 9.83 24.70 -6.18
N GLU A 463 11.09 24.47 -6.46
CA GLU A 463 11.57 24.00 -7.77
C GLU A 463 11.06 22.59 -8.07
N ARG A 464 11.07 21.70 -7.07
CA ARG A 464 10.53 20.35 -7.21
C ARG A 464 9.02 20.36 -7.56
N LYS A 465 8.23 21.21 -6.88
CA LYS A 465 6.81 21.41 -7.22
C LYS A 465 6.63 21.96 -8.62
N ARG A 466 7.48 22.89 -9.05
CA ARG A 466 7.46 23.45 -10.41
C ARG A 466 7.68 22.38 -11.47
N LEU A 467 8.69 21.52 -11.26
CA LEU A 467 9.01 20.42 -12.17
C LEU A 467 7.89 19.37 -12.25
N TYR A 468 7.28 19.00 -11.13
CA TYR A 468 6.11 18.11 -11.16
C TYR A 468 4.93 18.74 -11.90
N ARG A 469 4.67 20.03 -11.70
CA ARG A 469 3.61 20.74 -12.43
C ARG A 469 3.87 20.71 -13.94
N GLU A 470 5.10 20.96 -14.37
CA GLU A 470 5.51 20.88 -15.77
C GLU A 470 5.29 19.46 -16.34
N ALA A 471 5.73 18.43 -15.64
CA ALA A 471 5.52 17.04 -16.04
C ALA A 471 4.03 16.68 -16.13
N LEU A 472 3.22 17.04 -15.14
CA LEU A 472 1.79 16.75 -15.10
C LEU A 472 1.02 17.48 -16.22
N ASN A 473 1.38 18.73 -16.48
CA ASN A 473 0.80 19.49 -17.59
C ASN A 473 1.12 18.84 -18.93
N ARG A 474 2.37 18.43 -19.16
CA ARG A 474 2.76 17.74 -20.39
C ARG A 474 2.03 16.40 -20.55
N ILE A 475 1.88 15.62 -19.48
CA ILE A 475 1.10 14.37 -19.49
C ILE A 475 -0.35 14.65 -19.92
N ALA A 476 -0.96 15.71 -19.38
CA ALA A 476 -2.33 16.10 -19.70
C ALA A 476 -2.43 16.67 -21.13
N GLU A 477 -1.56 17.57 -21.56
CA GLU A 477 -1.55 18.16 -22.91
C GLU A 477 -1.40 17.09 -24.01
N GLN A 478 -0.55 16.09 -23.74
CA GLN A 478 -0.33 14.98 -24.65
C GLN A 478 -1.36 13.84 -24.47
N ALA A 479 -2.26 13.96 -23.47
CA ALA A 479 -3.30 12.96 -23.17
C ALA A 479 -2.73 11.52 -23.06
N TYR A 480 -1.56 11.37 -22.44
CA TYR A 480 -0.89 10.07 -22.31
C TYR A 480 -1.66 9.10 -21.44
N TRP A 481 -2.34 9.60 -20.42
CA TRP A 481 -3.25 8.87 -19.56
C TRP A 481 -4.68 9.40 -19.65
N VAL A 482 -5.61 8.54 -19.26
CA VAL A 482 -6.92 8.94 -18.78
C VAL A 482 -6.88 8.76 -17.27
N PRO A 483 -6.58 9.82 -16.48
CA PRO A 483 -6.74 9.77 -15.04
C PRO A 483 -8.23 9.56 -14.74
N MET A 484 -8.57 8.59 -13.88
CA MET A 484 -9.96 8.20 -13.66
C MET A 484 -10.48 8.72 -12.32
N PHE A 485 -10.11 8.06 -11.25
CA PHE A 485 -10.64 8.32 -9.90
C PHE A 485 -9.65 7.89 -8.81
N SER A 486 -9.83 8.44 -7.61
CA SER A 486 -9.28 7.89 -6.38
C SER A 486 -10.16 6.75 -5.85
N TYR A 487 -9.58 5.88 -5.02
CA TYR A 487 -10.34 4.80 -4.38
C TYR A 487 -10.85 5.21 -3.01
N SER A 488 -12.01 4.68 -2.64
CA SER A 488 -12.51 4.66 -1.28
C SER A 488 -12.05 3.40 -0.55
N GLN A 489 -11.79 3.51 0.74
CA GLN A 489 -11.56 2.37 1.63
C GLN A 489 -12.68 2.28 2.66
N ASN A 490 -13.26 1.09 2.81
CA ASN A 490 -14.24 0.80 3.83
C ASN A 490 -13.62 -0.09 4.91
N TYR A 491 -13.96 0.24 6.15
CA TYR A 491 -13.67 -0.52 7.35
C TYR A 491 -14.99 -0.86 8.02
N LEU A 492 -15.16 -2.13 8.44
CA LEU A 492 -16.27 -2.54 9.27
C LEU A 492 -15.71 -2.90 10.66
N LEU A 493 -16.32 -2.36 11.69
CA LEU A 493 -15.83 -2.34 13.06
C LEU A 493 -16.87 -2.89 14.02
N SER A 494 -16.41 -3.50 15.12
CA SER A 494 -17.25 -3.74 16.30
C SER A 494 -17.67 -2.41 16.94
N PRO A 495 -18.87 -2.30 17.53
CA PRO A 495 -19.34 -1.10 18.18
C PRO A 495 -18.40 -0.62 19.29
N GLY A 496 -18.17 0.68 19.31
CA GLY A 496 -17.30 1.32 20.29
C GLY A 496 -15.81 1.22 19.98
N LEU A 497 -15.40 0.63 18.86
CA LEU A 497 -14.02 0.72 18.40
C LEU A 497 -13.79 2.07 17.69
N GLU A 498 -13.05 2.96 18.34
CA GLU A 498 -12.60 4.20 17.73
C GLU A 498 -11.34 3.95 16.91
N PHE A 499 -11.41 4.27 15.62
CA PHE A 499 -10.33 4.09 14.67
C PHE A 499 -10.27 5.26 13.68
N PRO A 500 -9.21 6.08 13.69
CA PRO A 500 -9.03 7.14 12.70
C PRO A 500 -8.76 6.55 11.32
N VAL A 501 -9.59 6.89 10.34
CA VAL A 501 -9.41 6.42 8.96
C VAL A 501 -8.17 7.08 8.35
N PRO A 502 -7.19 6.29 7.88
CA PRO A 502 -5.93 6.83 7.36
C PRO A 502 -6.12 7.53 6.02
N LYS A 503 -5.51 8.70 5.85
CA LYS A 503 -5.56 9.47 4.60
C LYS A 503 -4.72 8.87 3.47
N ASP A 504 -3.71 8.06 3.80
CA ASP A 504 -2.82 7.34 2.87
C ASP A 504 -3.23 5.89 2.65
N GLY A 505 -4.33 5.47 3.24
CA GLY A 505 -4.85 4.10 3.14
C GLY A 505 -4.09 3.06 3.97
N VAL A 506 -3.12 3.45 4.82
CA VAL A 506 -2.37 2.53 5.66
C VAL A 506 -2.78 2.69 7.14
N PRO A 507 -3.45 1.70 7.75
CA PRO A 507 -3.91 1.73 9.12
C PRO A 507 -2.83 2.08 10.15
N ARG A 508 -3.23 2.89 11.14
CA ARG A 508 -2.40 3.31 12.27
C ARG A 508 -3.03 2.83 13.56
N PHE A 509 -2.91 1.54 13.83
CA PHE A 509 -3.60 0.89 14.97
C PHE A 509 -3.14 1.42 16.34
N TRP A 510 -1.98 2.08 16.46
CA TRP A 510 -1.61 2.76 17.70
C TRP A 510 -2.54 3.93 18.07
N GLN A 511 -3.39 4.38 17.15
CA GLN A 511 -4.42 5.39 17.37
C GLN A 511 -5.80 4.79 17.68
N ALA A 512 -5.92 3.47 17.63
CA ALA A 512 -7.17 2.80 17.96
C ALA A 512 -7.41 2.82 19.48
N SER A 513 -8.68 2.91 19.87
CA SER A 513 -9.11 2.83 21.27
C SER A 513 -10.53 2.30 21.37
N TRP A 514 -10.90 1.79 22.54
CA TRP A 514 -12.29 1.51 22.86
C TRP A 514 -12.95 2.76 23.46
N SER A 515 -14.15 3.14 23.01
CA SER A 515 -14.95 4.19 23.62
C SER A 515 -15.33 3.75 25.04
N ASP A 516 -15.14 4.55 26.05
CA ASP A 516 -15.34 4.28 27.48
C ASP A 516 -14.13 3.64 28.21
N GLN A 517 -12.92 3.77 27.70
CA GLN A 517 -11.67 3.49 28.44
C GLN A 517 -10.92 4.76 28.80
#